data_0d8f55f88eb8fbdc1a714fe956c70716
#
_entry.id   0d8f55f88eb8fbdc1a714fe956c70716
#
_cell.length_a   1.000
_cell.length_b   1.000
_cell.length_c   1.000
_cell.angle_alpha   90.00
_cell.angle_beta   90.00
_cell.angle_gamma   90.00
#
_symmetry.space_group_name_H-M   'P 1'
#
loop_
_entity.id
_entity.type
_entity.pdbx_description
1 polymer ?
#
loop_
_entity_poly.entity_id
_entity_poly.type
_entity_poly.pdbx_seq_one_letter_code
_entity_poly.pdbx_strand_id
1 'polypeptide(L)'
;LIRFLAALLTAWLAVLVAASSSAAETAVVRLHAAGSLRAAMTDIAKAYSDTYGTRVEAVFGGSGALKERLLQGEAGDVFASADMGNPQALTDAGKAGPTVLFARNHLCVLLRPGLKATPATLLATMLNPSIKIGTSTPKNDPAGDYAWAMFQKADSLRPGSRATLEAKAIKIGNVPGSLAVPPSAANAVVWLFQEKRVDMFFSYCTGGPAVTKESPGITVIPLPPALAIEAHYGLTVLSGANKEQAGQFALYILSPAGQKILAQHGFDAPSLP
;
A
#
# COMPACT_ATOMS: atom_id res chain seq x y z
N LEU A 1 11.04 -74.37 3.53
CA LEU A 1 9.86 -73.48 3.82
C LEU A 1 10.26 -72.28 4.61
N ILE A 2 11.14 -72.34 5.63
CA ILE A 2 11.54 -71.19 6.50
C ILE A 2 12.35 -70.13 5.78
N ARG A 3 13.11 -70.50 4.74
CA ARG A 3 13.92 -69.50 3.95
C ARG A 3 13.07 -68.61 2.99
N PHE A 4 11.91 -69.08 2.58
CA PHE A 4 11.00 -68.31 1.71
C PHE A 4 10.16 -67.26 2.48
N LEU A 5 9.84 -67.56 3.74
CA LEU A 5 9.10 -66.60 4.60
C LEU A 5 9.92 -65.44 5.05
N ALA A 6 11.25 -65.60 5.24
CA ALA A 6 12.15 -64.47 5.58
C ALA A 6 12.35 -63.46 4.45
N ALA A 7 12.33 -63.90 3.18
CA ALA A 7 12.48 -63.06 2.01
C ALA A 7 11.22 -62.20 1.73
N LEU A 8 10.05 -62.66 2.07
CA LEU A 8 8.79 -61.93 1.91
C LEU A 8 8.59 -60.84 2.97
N LEU A 9 9.07 -61.05 4.20
CA LEU A 9 8.98 -60.03 5.27
C LEU A 9 9.94 -58.86 5.05
N THR A 10 11.12 -59.07 4.45
CA THR A 10 12.07 -58.00 4.15
C THR A 10 11.61 -57.13 2.97
N ALA A 11 10.89 -57.69 2.00
CA ALA A 11 10.33 -56.93 0.88
C ALA A 11 9.17 -55.99 1.31
N TRP A 12 8.38 -56.39 2.31
CA TRP A 12 7.29 -55.56 2.85
C TRP A 12 7.79 -54.38 3.71
N LEU A 13 8.91 -54.51 4.40
CA LEU A 13 9.49 -53.44 5.20
C LEU A 13 10.16 -52.37 4.34
N ALA A 14 10.67 -52.71 3.15
CA ALA A 14 11.28 -51.78 2.22
C ALA A 14 10.26 -50.87 1.49
N VAL A 15 9.01 -51.32 1.32
CA VAL A 15 7.94 -50.56 0.66
C VAL A 15 7.32 -49.50 1.59
N LEU A 16 7.40 -49.69 2.91
CA LEU A 16 6.83 -48.75 3.90
C LEU A 16 7.70 -47.50 4.17
N VAL A 17 8.97 -47.51 3.76
CA VAL A 17 9.90 -46.36 3.98
C VAL A 17 9.96 -45.42 2.77
N ALA A 18 9.43 -45.81 1.61
CA ALA A 18 9.45 -44.98 0.39
C ALA A 18 8.28 -43.99 0.24
N ALA A 19 7.37 -43.93 1.22
CA ALA A 19 6.18 -43.07 1.12
C ALA A 19 6.17 -42.01 2.20
N SER A 20 7.03 -40.99 2.14
CA SER A 20 6.80 -39.70 2.82
C SER A 20 7.91 -38.71 2.54
N SER A 21 8.23 -38.47 1.30
CA SER A 21 8.87 -37.21 0.90
C SER A 21 7.96 -36.52 -0.09
N SER A 22 6.73 -36.23 0.28
CA SER A 22 6.00 -35.12 -0.25
C SER A 22 6.75 -33.91 0.26
N ALA A 23 7.62 -33.35 -0.57
CA ALA A 23 8.13 -32.00 -0.32
C ALA A 23 6.87 -31.13 -0.14
N ALA A 24 6.61 -30.72 1.09
CA ALA A 24 5.53 -29.78 1.36
C ALA A 24 5.80 -28.59 0.46
N GLU A 25 4.98 -28.42 -0.56
CA GLU A 25 5.00 -27.25 -1.43
C GLU A 25 4.96 -26.07 -0.48
N THR A 26 6.06 -25.29 -0.42
CA THR A 26 6.16 -24.18 0.52
C THR A 26 5.01 -23.25 0.22
N ALA A 27 4.05 -23.20 1.13
CA ALA A 27 2.86 -22.38 0.97
C ALA A 27 3.28 -20.93 0.71
N VAL A 28 2.78 -20.35 -0.37
CA VAL A 28 3.07 -18.98 -0.77
C VAL A 28 1.84 -18.13 -0.54
N VAL A 29 1.98 -17.03 0.20
CA VAL A 29 0.93 -16.01 0.36
C VAL A 29 1.14 -14.91 -0.67
N ARG A 30 0.14 -14.65 -1.50
CA ARG A 30 0.15 -13.56 -2.48
C ARG A 30 -0.48 -12.31 -1.87
N LEU A 31 0.37 -11.34 -1.55
CA LEU A 31 -0.03 -10.05 -0.99
C LEU A 31 -0.21 -9.02 -2.11
N HIS A 32 -1.39 -8.41 -2.21
CA HIS A 32 -1.60 -7.18 -2.95
C HIS A 32 -1.62 -6.01 -1.96
N ALA A 33 -0.74 -5.03 -2.11
CA ALA A 33 -0.64 -3.93 -1.15
C ALA A 33 -0.49 -2.57 -1.81
N ALA A 34 -1.04 -1.54 -1.16
CA ALA A 34 -0.86 -0.16 -1.58
C ALA A 34 0.63 0.20 -1.75
N GLY A 35 0.95 1.04 -2.72
CA GLY A 35 2.33 1.46 -2.99
C GLY A 35 3.01 2.11 -1.78
N SER A 36 2.25 2.84 -0.96
CA SER A 36 2.72 3.46 0.28
C SER A 36 3.13 2.45 1.36
N LEU A 37 2.65 1.21 1.30
CA LEU A 37 2.98 0.12 2.21
C LEU A 37 4.24 -0.65 1.81
N ARG A 38 4.85 -0.38 0.65
CA ARG A 38 5.93 -1.20 0.09
C ARG A 38 7.03 -1.52 1.11
N ALA A 39 7.62 -0.51 1.73
CA ALA A 39 8.72 -0.70 2.67
C ALA A 39 8.27 -1.52 3.89
N ALA A 40 7.19 -1.11 4.54
CA ALA A 40 6.68 -1.77 5.74
C ALA A 40 6.25 -3.22 5.46
N MET A 41 5.50 -3.47 4.38
CA MET A 41 5.05 -4.82 4.04
C MET A 41 6.17 -5.74 3.54
N THR A 42 7.23 -5.19 2.94
CA THR A 42 8.43 -5.98 2.63
C THR A 42 9.10 -6.50 3.91
N ASP A 43 9.26 -5.64 4.91
CA ASP A 43 9.84 -6.03 6.20
C ASP A 43 8.92 -6.97 6.98
N ILE A 44 7.61 -6.75 6.97
CA ILE A 44 6.61 -7.65 7.56
C ILE A 44 6.64 -9.02 6.89
N ALA A 45 6.65 -9.06 5.55
CA ALA A 45 6.71 -10.30 4.79
C ALA A 45 7.98 -11.10 5.10
N LYS A 46 9.12 -10.41 5.19
CA LYS A 46 10.38 -11.03 5.60
C LYS A 46 10.31 -11.59 7.02
N ALA A 47 9.88 -10.79 7.99
CA ALA A 47 9.79 -11.20 9.39
C ALA A 47 8.81 -12.38 9.58
N TYR A 48 7.68 -12.38 8.85
CA TYR A 48 6.74 -13.50 8.83
C TYR A 48 7.37 -14.76 8.24
N SER A 49 8.04 -14.64 7.10
CA SER A 49 8.71 -15.77 6.44
C SER A 49 9.81 -16.36 7.31
N ASP A 50 10.62 -15.52 7.98
CA ASP A 50 11.68 -15.95 8.90
C ASP A 50 11.10 -16.70 10.12
N THR A 51 9.88 -16.32 10.57
CA THR A 51 9.26 -16.92 11.76
C THR A 51 8.48 -18.20 11.47
N TYR A 52 7.75 -18.25 10.34
CA TYR A 52 6.79 -19.31 10.05
C TYR A 52 7.17 -20.17 8.84
N GLY A 53 8.25 -19.87 8.14
CA GLY A 53 8.69 -20.60 6.95
C GLY A 53 7.80 -20.41 5.72
N THR A 54 6.75 -19.61 5.80
CA THR A 54 5.82 -19.34 4.70
C THR A 54 6.29 -18.14 3.88
N ARG A 55 6.51 -18.34 2.58
CA ARG A 55 6.93 -17.25 1.67
C ARG A 55 5.78 -16.31 1.37
N VAL A 56 6.06 -15.01 1.33
CA VAL A 56 5.10 -13.97 0.91
C VAL A 56 5.59 -13.33 -0.38
N GLU A 57 4.76 -13.35 -1.42
CA GLU A 57 5.00 -12.65 -2.68
C GLU A 57 4.11 -11.41 -2.73
N ALA A 58 4.72 -10.24 -2.89
CA ALA A 58 4.00 -8.98 -2.81
C ALA A 58 3.95 -8.24 -4.14
N VAL A 59 2.76 -7.78 -4.52
CA VAL A 59 2.50 -6.86 -5.63
C VAL A 59 2.07 -5.52 -5.05
N PHE A 60 2.72 -4.44 -5.49
CA PHE A 60 2.44 -3.09 -4.98
C PHE A 60 1.94 -2.16 -6.08
N GLY A 61 0.91 -1.36 -5.76
CA GLY A 61 0.31 -0.41 -6.70
C GLY A 61 -0.72 0.50 -6.06
N GLY A 62 -1.40 1.33 -6.85
CA GLY A 62 -2.57 2.08 -6.39
C GLY A 62 -3.69 1.11 -5.98
N SER A 63 -4.28 1.34 -4.80
CA SER A 63 -5.27 0.38 -4.24
C SER A 63 -6.47 0.19 -5.15
N GLY A 64 -6.96 1.24 -5.81
CA GLY A 64 -8.07 1.14 -6.76
C GLY A 64 -7.72 0.25 -7.96
N ALA A 65 -6.51 0.42 -8.52
CA ALA A 65 -6.04 -0.41 -9.64
C ALA A 65 -5.87 -1.88 -9.21
N LEU A 66 -5.34 -2.15 -8.02
CA LEU A 66 -5.21 -3.51 -7.49
C LEU A 66 -6.58 -4.15 -7.25
N LYS A 67 -7.52 -3.41 -6.68
CA LYS A 67 -8.91 -3.87 -6.50
C LYS A 67 -9.54 -4.29 -7.83
N GLU A 68 -9.41 -3.48 -8.89
CA GLU A 68 -9.96 -3.82 -10.20
C GLU A 68 -9.38 -5.13 -10.75
N ARG A 69 -8.06 -5.32 -10.63
CA ARG A 69 -7.38 -6.57 -11.05
C ARG A 69 -7.92 -7.78 -10.27
N LEU A 70 -8.09 -7.66 -8.96
CA LEU A 70 -8.64 -8.70 -8.09
C LEU A 70 -10.12 -9.00 -8.43
N LEU A 71 -10.93 -7.97 -8.74
CA LEU A 71 -12.30 -8.14 -9.22
C LEU A 71 -12.35 -8.89 -10.57
N GLN A 72 -11.36 -8.68 -11.44
CA GLN A 72 -11.20 -9.36 -12.72
C GLN A 72 -10.64 -10.78 -12.59
N GLY A 73 -10.35 -11.25 -11.39
CA GLY A 73 -9.93 -12.64 -11.13
C GLY A 73 -8.42 -12.84 -11.03
N GLU A 74 -7.61 -11.79 -10.88
CA GLU A 74 -6.21 -11.96 -10.56
C GLU A 74 -6.06 -12.70 -9.23
N ALA A 75 -5.13 -13.65 -9.19
CA ALA A 75 -4.90 -14.48 -8.02
C ALA A 75 -4.24 -13.66 -6.90
N GLY A 76 -4.85 -13.68 -5.72
CA GLY A 76 -4.35 -13.04 -4.51
C GLY A 76 -4.90 -13.73 -3.27
N ASP A 77 -4.24 -13.52 -2.14
CA ASP A 77 -4.61 -14.13 -0.85
C ASP A 77 -4.93 -13.05 0.20
N VAL A 78 -4.17 -11.94 0.21
CA VAL A 78 -4.36 -10.82 1.14
C VAL A 78 -4.33 -9.51 0.36
N PHE A 79 -5.25 -8.61 0.68
CA PHE A 79 -5.27 -7.26 0.13
C PHE A 79 -5.16 -6.22 1.25
N ALA A 80 -4.09 -5.40 1.19
CA ALA A 80 -3.80 -4.30 2.11
C ALA A 80 -3.88 -2.96 1.37
N SER A 81 -4.96 -2.23 1.60
CA SER A 81 -5.30 -0.99 0.90
C SER A 81 -4.92 0.26 1.71
N ALA A 82 -4.66 1.37 1.01
CA ALA A 82 -4.50 2.69 1.63
C ALA A 82 -5.83 3.40 1.94
N ASP A 83 -6.95 2.71 1.81
CA ASP A 83 -8.28 3.14 2.24
C ASP A 83 -9.11 1.94 2.73
N MET A 84 -10.29 2.20 3.28
CA MET A 84 -11.26 1.18 3.70
C MET A 84 -12.19 0.76 2.55
N GLY A 85 -12.44 1.64 1.59
CA GLY A 85 -13.47 1.44 0.54
C GLY A 85 -13.09 0.38 -0.49
N ASN A 86 -11.82 0.32 -0.89
CA ASN A 86 -11.37 -0.66 -1.87
C ASN A 86 -11.45 -2.12 -1.35
N PRO A 87 -10.98 -2.48 -0.15
CA PRO A 87 -11.19 -3.83 0.38
C PRO A 87 -12.65 -4.12 0.68
N GLN A 88 -13.44 -3.13 1.15
CA GLN A 88 -14.88 -3.29 1.38
C GLN A 88 -15.61 -3.65 0.08
N ALA A 89 -15.25 -3.04 -1.05
CA ALA A 89 -15.84 -3.38 -2.35
C ALA A 89 -15.59 -4.84 -2.76
N LEU A 90 -14.44 -5.43 -2.40
CA LEU A 90 -14.19 -6.87 -2.60
C LEU A 90 -15.04 -7.74 -1.67
N THR A 91 -15.24 -7.30 -0.43
CA THR A 91 -16.14 -7.96 0.54
C THR A 91 -17.58 -7.95 0.02
N ASP A 92 -18.07 -6.80 -0.43
CA ASP A 92 -19.43 -6.62 -0.95
C ASP A 92 -19.66 -7.45 -2.24
N ALA A 93 -18.62 -7.65 -3.04
CA ALA A 93 -18.64 -8.53 -4.21
C ALA A 93 -18.51 -10.03 -3.86
N GLY A 94 -18.43 -10.42 -2.59
CA GLY A 94 -18.25 -11.81 -2.17
C GLY A 94 -16.86 -12.40 -2.48
N LYS A 95 -15.88 -11.55 -2.82
CA LYS A 95 -14.52 -11.95 -3.20
C LYS A 95 -13.52 -11.89 -2.05
N ALA A 96 -13.95 -11.38 -0.89
CA ALA A 96 -13.12 -11.28 0.30
C ALA A 96 -13.92 -11.48 1.58
N GLY A 97 -13.21 -11.73 2.69
CA GLY A 97 -13.76 -11.70 4.04
C GLY A 97 -13.99 -10.25 4.53
N PRO A 98 -14.26 -10.08 5.84
CA PRO A 98 -14.45 -8.76 6.43
C PRO A 98 -13.24 -7.83 6.21
N THR A 99 -13.52 -6.55 5.99
CA THR A 99 -12.50 -5.50 5.96
C THR A 99 -12.19 -5.02 7.38
N VAL A 100 -10.92 -4.97 7.75
CA VAL A 100 -10.48 -4.48 9.06
C VAL A 100 -9.51 -3.30 8.90
N LEU A 101 -9.64 -2.28 9.76
CA LEU A 101 -8.66 -1.21 9.89
C LEU A 101 -7.38 -1.78 10.52
N PHE A 102 -6.21 -1.61 9.87
CA PHE A 102 -4.96 -2.16 10.37
C PHE A 102 -3.85 -1.12 10.58
N ALA A 103 -3.97 0.05 9.95
CA ALA A 103 -3.03 1.15 10.11
C ALA A 103 -3.69 2.49 9.75
N ARG A 104 -3.07 3.59 10.19
CA ARG A 104 -3.45 4.96 9.80
C ARG A 104 -2.22 5.70 9.29
N ASN A 105 -2.47 6.73 8.50
CA ASN A 105 -1.43 7.59 7.93
C ASN A 105 -1.98 9.00 7.75
N HIS A 106 -1.12 9.95 7.46
CA HIS A 106 -1.49 11.34 7.21
C HIS A 106 -1.05 11.77 5.83
N LEU A 107 -1.82 12.68 5.23
CA LEU A 107 -1.42 13.34 3.99
C LEU A 107 -0.45 14.48 4.30
N CYS A 108 0.63 14.54 3.54
CA CYS A 108 1.64 15.59 3.54
C CYS A 108 1.78 16.23 2.16
N VAL A 109 2.42 17.38 2.11
CA VAL A 109 2.83 18.04 0.87
C VAL A 109 4.34 17.99 0.77
N LEU A 110 4.83 17.49 -0.36
CA LEU A 110 6.23 17.54 -0.73
C LEU A 110 6.45 18.77 -1.64
N LEU A 111 7.47 19.54 -1.34
CA LEU A 111 7.87 20.72 -2.10
C LEU A 111 9.18 20.45 -2.82
N ARG A 112 9.25 20.83 -4.10
CA ARG A 112 10.52 20.77 -4.84
C ARG A 112 11.62 21.59 -4.18
N PRO A 113 12.89 21.29 -4.44
CA PRO A 113 14.00 22.12 -3.97
C PRO A 113 13.80 23.60 -4.29
N GLY A 114 14.05 24.46 -3.30
CA GLY A 114 13.96 25.90 -3.41
C GLY A 114 12.55 26.51 -3.29
N LEU A 115 11.47 25.72 -3.38
CA LEU A 115 10.14 26.22 -3.05
C LEU A 115 9.97 26.24 -1.52
N LYS A 116 9.49 27.37 -1.01
CA LYS A 116 9.25 27.58 0.43
C LYS A 116 7.77 27.76 0.69
N ALA A 117 7.26 26.99 1.63
CA ALA A 117 5.96 27.19 2.24
C ALA A 117 6.01 26.69 3.70
N THR A 118 5.06 27.12 4.50
CA THR A 118 4.84 26.68 5.87
C THR A 118 3.38 26.21 5.98
N PRO A 119 2.98 25.47 7.03
CA PRO A 119 1.58 25.15 7.21
C PRO A 119 0.65 26.37 7.14
N ALA A 120 1.08 27.53 7.65
CA ALA A 120 0.30 28.78 7.62
C ALA A 120 0.17 29.38 6.22
N THR A 121 1.18 29.24 5.35
CA THR A 121 1.17 29.80 3.99
C THR A 121 0.75 28.79 2.92
N LEU A 122 0.54 27.52 3.30
CA LEU A 122 0.34 26.41 2.38
C LEU A 122 -0.83 26.64 1.43
N LEU A 123 -2.01 27.01 1.95
CA LEU A 123 -3.20 27.24 1.12
C LEU A 123 -2.97 28.39 0.10
N ALA A 124 -2.38 29.50 0.53
CA ALA A 124 -2.07 30.61 -0.38
C ALA A 124 -1.07 30.17 -1.47
N THR A 125 -0.05 29.38 -1.10
CA THR A 125 0.92 28.83 -2.06
C THR A 125 0.25 27.89 -3.06
N MET A 126 -0.63 27.00 -2.62
CA MET A 126 -1.39 26.11 -3.50
C MET A 126 -2.27 26.86 -4.50
N LEU A 127 -2.88 27.96 -4.07
CA LEU A 127 -3.77 28.77 -4.90
C LEU A 127 -3.02 29.70 -5.86
N ASN A 128 -1.72 29.88 -5.68
CA ASN A 128 -0.90 30.68 -6.60
C ASN A 128 -0.92 30.04 -8.00
N PRO A 129 -1.34 30.77 -9.07
CA PRO A 129 -1.46 30.21 -10.41
C PRO A 129 -0.13 29.74 -11.01
N SER A 130 1.00 30.27 -10.57
CA SER A 130 2.33 29.87 -11.06
C SER A 130 2.83 28.54 -10.45
N ILE A 131 2.22 28.03 -9.39
CA ILE A 131 2.61 26.81 -8.71
C ILE A 131 1.88 25.61 -9.32
N LYS A 132 2.62 24.64 -9.83
CA LYS A 132 2.08 23.37 -10.37
C LYS A 132 1.88 22.38 -9.25
N ILE A 133 0.68 21.83 -9.14
CA ILE A 133 0.32 20.85 -8.12
C ILE A 133 0.19 19.49 -8.76
N GLY A 134 0.85 18.48 -8.17
CA GLY A 134 0.70 17.08 -8.54
C GLY A 134 -0.05 16.29 -7.46
N THR A 135 -0.87 15.34 -7.89
CA THR A 135 -1.55 14.36 -7.02
C THR A 135 -1.54 12.99 -7.69
N SER A 136 -1.68 11.91 -6.95
CA SER A 136 -2.11 10.66 -7.56
C SER A 136 -3.48 10.81 -8.21
N THR A 137 -3.83 9.92 -9.13
CA THR A 137 -5.13 9.96 -9.82
C THR A 137 -6.23 9.41 -8.91
N PRO A 138 -7.27 10.19 -8.58
CA PRO A 138 -8.41 9.74 -7.78
C PRO A 138 -9.06 8.48 -8.35
N LYS A 139 -9.63 7.65 -7.49
CA LYS A 139 -10.22 6.32 -7.74
C LYS A 139 -9.22 5.24 -8.13
N ASN A 140 -8.11 5.60 -8.76
CA ASN A 140 -7.02 4.67 -9.08
C ASN A 140 -6.04 4.48 -7.92
N ASP A 141 -5.82 5.55 -7.16
CA ASP A 141 -4.93 5.57 -5.99
C ASP A 141 -5.57 6.45 -4.89
N PRO A 142 -5.79 5.92 -3.67
CA PRO A 142 -6.40 6.65 -2.57
C PRO A 142 -5.70 7.96 -2.18
N ALA A 143 -4.39 8.10 -2.41
CA ALA A 143 -3.70 9.38 -2.17
C ALA A 143 -4.31 10.51 -3.02
N GLY A 144 -4.81 10.21 -4.22
CA GLY A 144 -5.56 11.15 -5.05
C GLY A 144 -6.91 11.50 -4.43
N ASP A 145 -7.66 10.53 -3.94
CA ASP A 145 -8.95 10.76 -3.29
C ASP A 145 -8.80 11.62 -2.02
N TYR A 146 -7.76 11.35 -1.22
CA TYR A 146 -7.43 12.16 -0.04
C TYR A 146 -6.99 13.59 -0.40
N ALA A 147 -6.28 13.79 -1.51
CA ALA A 147 -5.96 15.12 -2.00
C ALA A 147 -7.25 15.89 -2.39
N TRP A 148 -8.22 15.25 -3.04
CA TRP A 148 -9.52 15.84 -3.34
C TRP A 148 -10.34 16.15 -2.08
N ALA A 149 -10.31 15.28 -1.07
CA ALA A 149 -10.92 15.55 0.22
C ALA A 149 -10.28 16.78 0.91
N MET A 150 -8.96 16.95 0.80
CA MET A 150 -8.28 18.15 1.30
C MET A 150 -8.69 19.38 0.50
N PHE A 151 -8.85 19.31 -0.84
CA PHE A 151 -9.36 20.43 -1.64
C PHE A 151 -10.78 20.83 -1.22
N GLN A 152 -11.62 19.87 -0.84
CA GLN A 152 -12.95 20.16 -0.27
C GLN A 152 -12.85 20.92 1.06
N LYS A 153 -11.91 20.54 1.96
CA LYS A 153 -11.65 21.30 3.19
C LYS A 153 -11.13 22.70 2.92
N ALA A 154 -10.26 22.85 1.89
CA ALA A 154 -9.76 24.16 1.48
C ALA A 154 -10.88 25.11 1.03
N ASP A 155 -11.93 24.58 0.40
CA ASP A 155 -13.10 25.34 -0.02
C ASP A 155 -13.88 25.94 1.16
N SER A 156 -13.95 25.21 2.28
CA SER A 156 -14.57 25.70 3.51
C SER A 156 -13.78 26.84 4.17
N LEU A 157 -12.47 26.90 3.94
CA LEU A 157 -11.61 27.99 4.43
C LEU A 157 -11.61 29.20 3.49
N ARG A 158 -11.68 28.95 2.19
CA ARG A 158 -11.69 29.98 1.16
C ARG A 158 -12.56 29.48 0.00
N PRO A 159 -13.78 30.02 -0.15
CA PRO A 159 -14.70 29.64 -1.22
C PRO A 159 -14.05 29.75 -2.63
N GLY A 160 -14.30 28.74 -3.48
CA GLY A 160 -13.71 28.62 -4.80
C GLY A 160 -12.35 27.93 -4.84
N SER A 161 -11.75 27.62 -3.69
CA SER A 161 -10.45 26.92 -3.62
C SER A 161 -10.51 25.53 -4.22
N ARG A 162 -11.56 24.76 -3.96
CA ARG A 162 -11.74 23.42 -4.51
C ARG A 162 -11.68 23.44 -6.03
N ALA A 163 -12.54 24.24 -6.67
CA ALA A 163 -12.59 24.34 -8.12
C ALA A 163 -11.24 24.73 -8.73
N THR A 164 -10.57 25.73 -8.11
CA THR A 164 -9.23 26.17 -8.53
C THR A 164 -8.19 25.06 -8.42
N LEU A 165 -8.16 24.32 -7.31
CA LEU A 165 -7.18 23.26 -7.05
C LEU A 165 -7.42 22.04 -7.93
N GLU A 166 -8.67 21.59 -8.07
CA GLU A 166 -9.04 20.48 -8.94
C GLU A 166 -8.69 20.77 -10.41
N ALA A 167 -8.95 22.00 -10.89
CA ALA A 167 -8.68 22.40 -12.28
C ALA A 167 -7.16 22.44 -12.60
N LYS A 168 -6.32 22.83 -11.65
CA LYS A 168 -4.87 22.94 -11.85
C LYS A 168 -4.09 21.68 -11.51
N ALA A 169 -4.69 20.71 -10.79
CA ALA A 169 -4.01 19.52 -10.33
C ALA A 169 -3.62 18.60 -11.49
N ILE A 170 -2.33 18.33 -11.61
CA ILE A 170 -1.77 17.35 -12.53
C ILE A 170 -1.92 15.96 -11.89
N LYS A 171 -2.77 15.12 -12.47
CA LYS A 171 -3.01 13.76 -12.00
C LYS A 171 -1.90 12.85 -12.49
N ILE A 172 -1.31 12.09 -11.59
CA ILE A 172 -0.18 11.18 -11.86
C ILE A 172 -0.68 9.73 -11.78
N GLY A 173 -0.36 8.94 -12.79
CA GLY A 173 -0.76 7.51 -12.83
C GLY A 173 -0.68 6.94 -14.25
N ASN A 174 -0.94 5.65 -14.38
CA ASN A 174 -0.91 4.92 -15.64
C ASN A 174 -2.34 4.68 -16.18
N VAL A 175 -3.18 5.70 -16.10
CA VAL A 175 -4.56 5.65 -16.60
C VAL A 175 -4.82 6.81 -17.56
N PRO A 176 -5.80 6.71 -18.47
CA PRO A 176 -6.15 7.80 -19.38
C PRO A 176 -6.39 9.13 -18.67
N GLY A 177 -5.82 10.21 -19.19
CA GLY A 177 -5.94 11.55 -18.59
C GLY A 177 -4.99 11.82 -17.43
N SER A 178 -4.05 10.92 -17.15
CA SER A 178 -2.98 11.09 -16.16
C SER A 178 -1.63 11.25 -16.82
N LEU A 179 -0.71 11.92 -16.13
CA LEU A 179 0.70 11.95 -16.50
C LEU A 179 1.36 10.66 -16.03
N ALA A 180 1.85 9.86 -16.98
CA ALA A 180 2.60 8.65 -16.70
C ALA A 180 4.02 8.99 -16.20
N VAL A 181 4.49 8.21 -15.23
CA VAL A 181 5.88 8.23 -14.79
C VAL A 181 6.62 7.09 -15.47
N PRO A 182 7.81 7.33 -16.04
CA PRO A 182 8.56 6.28 -16.70
C PRO A 182 8.93 5.14 -15.73
N PRO A 183 8.88 3.88 -16.16
CA PRO A 183 9.30 2.74 -15.33
C PRO A 183 10.76 2.82 -14.84
N SER A 184 11.61 3.60 -15.53
CA SER A 184 13.00 3.86 -15.15
C SER A 184 13.16 4.83 -13.99
N ALA A 185 12.11 5.57 -13.59
CA ALA A 185 12.16 6.47 -12.46
C ALA A 185 12.17 5.67 -11.15
N ALA A 186 13.27 5.73 -10.40
CA ALA A 186 13.40 5.06 -9.11
C ALA A 186 12.36 5.58 -8.09
N ASN A 187 12.11 6.89 -8.13
CA ASN A 187 11.08 7.55 -7.32
C ASN A 187 10.28 8.54 -8.19
N ALA A 188 8.98 8.31 -8.28
CA ALA A 188 8.09 9.12 -9.10
C ALA A 188 8.12 10.62 -8.72
N VAL A 189 8.13 10.93 -7.42
CA VAL A 189 8.09 12.33 -6.94
C VAL A 189 9.40 13.05 -7.26
N VAL A 190 10.53 12.38 -7.04
CA VAL A 190 11.85 12.93 -7.37
C VAL A 190 11.93 13.24 -8.87
N TRP A 191 11.52 12.28 -9.71
CA TRP A 191 11.45 12.46 -11.15
C TRP A 191 10.57 13.64 -11.56
N LEU A 192 9.36 13.76 -10.99
CA LEU A 192 8.43 14.83 -11.29
C LEU A 192 9.03 16.22 -10.99
N PHE A 193 9.80 16.35 -9.91
CA PHE A 193 10.46 17.61 -9.54
C PHE A 193 11.68 17.89 -10.43
N GLN A 194 12.48 16.88 -10.76
CA GLN A 194 13.64 17.00 -11.66
C GLN A 194 13.20 17.45 -13.06
N GLU A 195 12.13 16.85 -13.58
CA GLU A 195 11.53 17.19 -14.87
C GLU A 195 10.66 18.47 -14.84
N LYS A 196 10.60 19.16 -13.69
CA LYS A 196 9.80 20.39 -13.49
C LYS A 196 8.33 20.21 -13.90
N ARG A 197 7.81 19.00 -13.73
CA ARG A 197 6.41 18.67 -14.05
C ARG A 197 5.48 19.25 -13.01
N VAL A 198 5.88 19.23 -11.74
CA VAL A 198 5.16 19.78 -10.60
C VAL A 198 6.10 20.56 -9.68
N ASP A 199 5.55 21.47 -8.87
CA ASP A 199 6.26 22.22 -7.83
C ASP A 199 5.93 21.68 -6.43
N MET A 200 4.74 21.12 -6.27
CA MET A 200 4.22 20.51 -5.05
C MET A 200 3.58 19.17 -5.40
N PHE A 201 3.72 18.18 -4.51
CA PHE A 201 3.08 16.89 -4.67
C PHE A 201 2.42 16.43 -3.36
N PHE A 202 1.16 16.00 -3.42
CA PHE A 202 0.46 15.42 -2.28
C PHE A 202 0.75 13.93 -2.18
N SER A 203 1.25 13.53 -1.02
CA SER A 203 1.59 12.13 -0.73
C SER A 203 1.39 11.83 0.75
N TYR A 204 1.51 10.57 1.11
CA TYR A 204 1.51 10.19 2.53
C TYR A 204 2.80 10.65 3.22
N CYS A 205 2.68 11.06 4.48
CA CYS A 205 3.82 11.52 5.27
C CYS A 205 4.90 10.42 5.42
N THR A 206 4.49 9.15 5.50
CA THR A 206 5.39 7.99 5.56
C THR A 206 6.32 7.85 4.35
N GLY A 207 5.97 8.40 3.20
CA GLY A 207 6.83 8.44 2.02
C GLY A 207 7.95 9.48 2.08
N GLY A 208 7.80 10.47 2.97
CA GLY A 208 8.73 11.61 3.10
C GLY A 208 10.20 11.22 3.29
N PRO A 209 10.54 10.34 4.25
CA PRO A 209 11.92 9.94 4.49
C PRO A 209 12.63 9.34 3.28
N ALA A 210 11.96 8.52 2.49
CA ALA A 210 12.54 7.92 1.28
C ALA A 210 12.85 8.99 0.22
N VAL A 211 11.90 9.91 0.00
CA VAL A 211 12.04 11.00 -0.98
C VAL A 211 13.14 11.98 -0.58
N THR A 212 13.21 12.37 0.70
CA THR A 212 14.24 13.30 1.20
C THR A 212 15.64 12.67 1.23
N LYS A 213 15.73 11.35 1.44
CA LYS A 213 17.00 10.62 1.34
C LYS A 213 17.53 10.62 -0.10
N GLU A 214 16.66 10.43 -1.09
CA GLU A 214 17.04 10.43 -2.51
C GLU A 214 17.32 11.84 -3.03
N SER A 215 16.57 12.84 -2.56
CA SER A 215 16.72 14.25 -2.94
C SER A 215 16.63 15.18 -1.72
N PRO A 216 17.77 15.45 -1.04
CA PRO A 216 17.80 16.19 0.24
C PRO A 216 17.25 17.61 0.20
N GLY A 217 17.08 18.18 -0.98
CA GLY A 217 16.48 19.53 -1.15
C GLY A 217 14.94 19.54 -1.12
N ILE A 218 14.30 18.38 -1.15
CA ILE A 218 12.84 18.28 -1.04
C ILE A 218 12.43 18.50 0.40
N THR A 219 11.40 19.34 0.60
CA THR A 219 10.82 19.62 1.92
C THR A 219 9.47 18.90 2.04
N VAL A 220 9.25 18.21 3.17
CA VAL A 220 7.97 17.58 3.52
C VAL A 220 7.26 18.46 4.53
N ILE A 221 6.03 18.88 4.24
CA ILE A 221 5.22 19.74 5.10
C ILE A 221 3.95 18.96 5.50
N PRO A 222 3.67 18.77 6.80
CA PRO A 222 2.38 18.27 7.25
C PRO A 222 1.27 19.28 6.92
N LEU A 223 0.08 18.79 6.62
CA LEU A 223 -1.08 19.66 6.45
C LEU A 223 -1.43 20.33 7.78
N PRO A 224 -1.80 21.63 7.77
CA PRO A 224 -2.29 22.30 8.98
C PRO A 224 -3.61 21.63 9.44
N PRO A 225 -3.97 21.72 10.73
CA PRO A 225 -5.16 21.03 11.27
C PRO A 225 -6.45 21.25 10.48
N ALA A 226 -6.67 22.46 9.97
CA ALA A 226 -7.86 22.78 9.18
C ALA A 226 -7.92 22.07 7.80
N LEU A 227 -6.78 21.59 7.29
CA LEU A 227 -6.67 20.83 6.04
C LEU A 227 -6.28 19.36 6.27
N ALA A 228 -6.04 18.97 7.51
CA ALA A 228 -5.53 17.64 7.85
C ALA A 228 -6.45 16.53 7.32
N ILE A 229 -5.84 15.53 6.70
CA ILE A 229 -6.49 14.32 6.22
C ILE A 229 -5.78 13.13 6.85
N GLU A 230 -6.53 12.32 7.56
CA GLU A 230 -6.12 11.01 8.06
C GLU A 230 -6.57 9.93 7.07
N ALA A 231 -5.68 9.06 6.69
CA ALA A 231 -5.93 7.92 5.82
C ALA A 231 -6.07 6.64 6.65
N HIS A 232 -7.18 5.95 6.50
CA HIS A 232 -7.50 4.70 7.17
C HIS A 232 -7.20 3.52 6.25
N TYR A 233 -6.27 2.67 6.63
CA TYR A 233 -5.80 1.56 5.82
C TYR A 233 -6.57 0.28 6.14
N GLY A 234 -7.20 -0.31 5.12
CA GLY A 234 -8.02 -1.50 5.22
C GLY A 234 -7.29 -2.77 4.77
N LEU A 235 -7.47 -3.84 5.54
CA LEU A 235 -6.94 -5.18 5.28
C LEU A 235 -8.10 -6.15 5.10
N THR A 236 -8.02 -7.06 4.12
CA THR A 236 -8.94 -8.18 3.98
C THR A 236 -8.23 -9.41 3.45
N VAL A 237 -8.77 -10.60 3.78
CA VAL A 237 -8.36 -11.90 3.23
C VAL A 237 -9.27 -12.24 2.07
N LEU A 238 -8.69 -12.57 0.92
CA LEU A 238 -9.43 -12.86 -0.30
C LEU A 238 -10.05 -14.28 -0.25
N SER A 239 -11.15 -14.45 -0.96
CA SER A 239 -11.84 -15.75 -1.09
C SER A 239 -11.08 -16.64 -2.07
N GLY A 240 -10.11 -17.44 -1.57
CA GLY A 240 -9.26 -18.31 -2.37
C GLY A 240 -8.94 -19.62 -1.67
N ALA A 241 -8.12 -20.47 -2.31
CA ALA A 241 -7.72 -21.78 -1.79
C ALA A 241 -6.76 -21.68 -0.59
N ASN A 242 -6.04 -20.59 -0.44
CA ASN A 242 -4.98 -20.44 0.58
C ASN A 242 -5.46 -19.65 1.83
N LYS A 243 -6.71 -19.87 2.25
CA LYS A 243 -7.34 -19.07 3.33
C LYS A 243 -6.65 -19.18 4.68
N GLU A 244 -6.12 -20.33 5.02
CA GLU A 244 -5.46 -20.54 6.32
C GLU A 244 -4.18 -19.71 6.42
N GLN A 245 -3.28 -19.85 5.46
CA GLN A 245 -2.00 -19.12 5.43
C GLN A 245 -2.22 -17.60 5.25
N ALA A 246 -3.20 -17.22 4.43
CA ALA A 246 -3.62 -15.84 4.26
C ALA A 246 -4.15 -15.23 5.56
N GLY A 247 -4.97 -16.00 6.30
CA GLY A 247 -5.49 -15.61 7.61
C GLY A 247 -4.38 -15.47 8.65
N GLN A 248 -3.44 -16.41 8.70
CA GLN A 248 -2.28 -16.34 9.59
C GLN A 248 -1.41 -15.12 9.29
N PHE A 249 -1.14 -14.82 8.02
CA PHE A 249 -0.39 -13.63 7.63
C PHE A 249 -1.14 -12.33 7.97
N ALA A 250 -2.45 -12.28 7.73
CA ALA A 250 -3.28 -11.12 8.12
C ALA A 250 -3.25 -10.90 9.64
N LEU A 251 -3.35 -11.97 10.45
CA LEU A 251 -3.22 -11.89 11.91
C LEU A 251 -1.81 -11.45 12.33
N TYR A 252 -0.77 -11.85 11.61
CA TYR A 252 0.58 -11.38 11.88
C TYR A 252 0.73 -9.87 11.64
N ILE A 253 0.16 -9.33 10.55
CA ILE A 253 0.12 -7.88 10.29
C ILE A 253 -0.55 -7.14 11.45
N LEU A 254 -1.64 -7.70 12.01
CA LEU A 254 -2.39 -7.12 13.13
C LEU A 254 -1.71 -7.36 14.50
N SER A 255 -0.75 -8.27 14.60
CA SER A 255 -0.04 -8.59 15.84
C SER A 255 0.85 -7.45 16.33
N PRO A 256 1.26 -7.46 17.62
CA PRO A 256 2.23 -6.48 18.13
C PRO A 256 3.54 -6.44 17.31
N ALA A 257 3.98 -7.56 16.75
CA ALA A 257 5.18 -7.62 15.91
C ALA A 257 4.97 -6.89 14.58
N GLY A 258 3.87 -7.16 13.88
CA GLY A 258 3.51 -6.46 12.65
C GLY A 258 3.27 -4.97 12.86
N GLN A 259 2.56 -4.61 13.93
CA GLN A 259 2.28 -3.21 14.27
C GLN A 259 3.55 -2.44 14.65
N LYS A 260 4.52 -3.08 15.32
CA LYS A 260 5.83 -2.48 15.59
C LYS A 260 6.58 -2.15 14.30
N ILE A 261 6.54 -3.03 13.29
CA ILE A 261 7.18 -2.76 12.00
C ILE A 261 6.46 -1.61 11.29
N LEU A 262 5.13 -1.59 11.26
CA LEU A 262 4.37 -0.47 10.70
C LEU A 262 4.75 0.87 11.36
N ALA A 263 4.84 0.91 12.69
CA ALA A 263 5.23 2.11 13.44
C ALA A 263 6.67 2.57 13.10
N GLN A 264 7.60 1.65 12.87
CA GLN A 264 8.98 1.97 12.43
C GLN A 264 8.99 2.67 11.06
N HIS A 265 8.00 2.40 10.22
CA HIS A 265 7.79 3.07 8.93
C HIS A 265 6.87 4.30 9.02
N GLY A 266 6.52 4.76 10.23
CA GLY A 266 5.76 5.98 10.48
C GLY A 266 4.24 5.84 10.33
N PHE A 267 3.71 4.63 10.29
CA PHE A 267 2.27 4.38 10.35
C PHE A 267 1.79 4.43 11.80
N ASP A 268 0.61 5.00 12.00
CA ASP A 268 -0.07 4.94 13.29
C ASP A 268 -0.87 3.64 13.42
N ALA A 269 -0.89 3.09 14.63
CA ALA A 269 -1.73 1.94 14.95
C ALA A 269 -3.22 2.33 14.86
N PRO A 270 -4.11 1.36 14.55
CA PRO A 270 -5.55 1.60 14.70
C PRO A 270 -5.81 2.00 16.16
N SER A 271 -6.46 3.16 16.39
CA SER A 271 -6.95 3.48 17.73
C SER A 271 -8.07 2.50 18.06
N LEU A 272 -8.01 1.88 19.23
CA LEU A 272 -9.19 1.26 19.81
C LEU A 272 -10.19 2.38 20.11
N PRO A 273 -11.49 2.15 19.88
CA PRO A 273 -12.52 3.12 20.21
C PRO A 273 -12.55 3.41 21.72
#